data_48287ef9e9a123b14b469dc79ad92589
#
_entry.id   48287ef9e9a123b14b469dc79ad92589
#
_cell.length_a   1.000
_cell.length_b   1.000
_cell.length_c   1.000
_cell.angle_alpha   90.00
_cell.angle_beta   90.00
_cell.angle_gamma   90.00
#
_symmetry.space_group_name_H-M   'P 1'
#
loop_
_entity.id
_entity.type
_entity.pdbx_description
1 polymer ?
#
loop_
_entity_poly.entity_id
_entity_poly.type
_entity_poly.pdbx_seq_one_letter_code
_entity_poly.pdbx_strand_id
1 'polypeptide(L)'
;MEDNVERLRRARSVIDAARNAQIPIIFFQEIHRANLVDFGRELDGSEGIHCLETNRNTEIAADEVGLLPDDYVIQKRRYSCFFGTDFEILLKGLKVDTLILVGGLTDVCVHYTFVDAHQHDYFCRVIGDCVTGSSLGAHNASLSAMEYLQTGGVRTSTEVIKQFEMFGQTNN
;
A
#
# COMPACT_ATOMS: atom_id res chain seq x y z
N MET A 1 14.42 8.87 9.29
CA MET A 1 13.91 8.46 7.97
C MET A 1 13.65 9.72 7.16
N GLU A 2 13.67 9.60 5.83
CA GLU A 2 13.46 10.71 4.91
C GLU A 2 12.11 11.42 5.12
N ASP A 3 12.00 12.67 4.68
CA ASP A 3 10.81 13.51 4.81
C ASP A 3 9.57 12.82 4.20
N ASN A 4 8.48 12.78 4.96
CA ASN A 4 7.20 12.21 4.52
C ASN A 4 6.62 12.93 3.29
N VAL A 5 6.83 14.24 3.17
CA VAL A 5 6.32 15.06 2.05
C VAL A 5 6.93 14.59 0.73
N GLU A 6 8.26 14.39 0.70
CA GLU A 6 8.94 13.95 -0.51
C GLU A 6 8.53 12.53 -0.92
N ARG A 7 8.30 11.65 0.04
CA ARG A 7 7.83 10.28 -0.20
C ARG A 7 6.40 10.26 -0.74
N LEU A 8 5.51 11.06 -0.17
CA LEU A 8 4.14 11.22 -0.68
C LEU A 8 4.15 11.76 -2.11
N ARG A 9 5.04 12.71 -2.42
CA ARG A 9 5.20 13.25 -3.76
C ARG A 9 5.63 12.18 -4.77
N ARG A 10 6.60 11.31 -4.40
CA ARG A 10 7.00 10.18 -5.24
C ARG A 10 5.86 9.17 -5.42
N ALA A 11 5.17 8.81 -4.34
CA ALA A 11 4.01 7.92 -4.41
C ALA A 11 2.93 8.50 -5.34
N ARG A 12 2.64 9.81 -5.25
CA ARG A 12 1.73 10.51 -6.16
C ARG A 12 2.17 10.38 -7.62
N SER A 13 3.45 10.54 -7.92
CA SER A 13 3.98 10.39 -9.29
C SER A 13 3.79 8.96 -9.82
N VAL A 14 3.96 7.94 -8.97
CA VAL A 14 3.68 6.54 -9.33
C VAL A 14 2.19 6.33 -9.62
N ILE A 15 1.30 6.87 -8.77
CA ILE A 15 -0.16 6.78 -8.93
C ILE A 15 -0.60 7.47 -10.24
N ASP A 16 -0.09 8.66 -10.52
CA ASP A 16 -0.43 9.39 -11.74
C ASP A 16 0.05 8.66 -13.00
N ALA A 17 1.24 8.05 -12.98
CA ALA A 17 1.75 7.22 -14.07
C ALA A 17 0.92 5.95 -14.27
N ALA A 18 0.51 5.28 -13.19
CA ALA A 18 -0.37 4.11 -13.23
C ALA A 18 -1.72 4.47 -13.85
N ARG A 19 -2.31 5.60 -13.43
CA ARG A 19 -3.59 6.10 -13.95
C ARG A 19 -3.50 6.41 -15.45
N ASN A 20 -2.41 7.04 -15.90
CA ASN A 20 -2.17 7.30 -17.32
C ASN A 20 -2.04 6.00 -18.14
N ALA A 21 -1.58 4.92 -17.52
CA ALA A 21 -1.50 3.59 -18.12
C ALA A 21 -2.79 2.77 -17.93
N GLN A 22 -3.87 3.38 -17.44
CA GLN A 22 -5.17 2.72 -17.17
C GLN A 22 -5.08 1.55 -16.16
N ILE A 23 -4.10 1.59 -15.25
CA ILE A 23 -3.95 0.64 -14.15
C ILE A 23 -4.86 1.07 -13.00
N PRO A 24 -5.72 0.17 -12.48
CA PRO A 24 -6.62 0.50 -11.37
C PRO A 24 -5.87 0.96 -10.12
N ILE A 25 -6.40 1.98 -9.45
CA ILE A 25 -5.87 2.49 -8.19
C ILE A 25 -6.79 2.06 -7.05
N ILE A 26 -6.19 1.50 -5.99
CA ILE A 26 -6.90 1.05 -4.80
C ILE A 26 -6.23 1.67 -3.58
N PHE A 27 -6.99 2.48 -2.86
CA PHE A 27 -6.56 3.07 -1.60
C PHE A 27 -7.05 2.23 -0.43
N PHE A 28 -6.20 2.06 0.57
CA PHE A 28 -6.56 1.45 1.84
C PHE A 28 -6.52 2.46 2.96
N GLN A 29 -7.58 2.47 3.75
CA GLN A 29 -7.68 3.26 4.97
C GLN A 29 -7.81 2.32 6.15
N GLU A 30 -6.81 2.33 7.05
CA GLU A 30 -6.99 1.72 8.36
C GLU A 30 -7.84 2.64 9.22
N ILE A 31 -8.91 2.08 9.81
CA ILE A 31 -9.85 2.88 10.61
C ILE A 31 -10.51 2.00 11.67
N HIS A 32 -10.54 2.48 12.90
CA HIS A 32 -11.08 1.78 14.05
C HIS A 32 -12.27 2.53 14.66
N ARG A 33 -13.16 1.77 15.28
CA ARG A 33 -14.33 2.33 15.96
C ARG A 33 -13.92 3.08 17.21
N ALA A 34 -14.64 4.16 17.53
CA ALA A 34 -14.36 4.99 18.70
C ALA A 34 -14.45 4.22 20.03
N ASN A 35 -15.24 3.16 20.09
CA ASN A 35 -15.38 2.30 21.27
C ASN A 35 -14.32 1.19 21.39
N LEU A 36 -13.32 1.17 20.50
CA LEU A 36 -12.17 0.27 20.48
C LEU A 36 -12.50 -1.22 20.29
N VAL A 37 -13.74 -1.58 19.95
CA VAL A 37 -14.21 -2.98 19.90
C VAL A 37 -13.49 -3.81 18.82
N ASP A 38 -12.89 -3.16 17.83
CA ASP A 38 -12.25 -3.78 16.68
C ASP A 38 -10.71 -3.69 16.64
N PHE A 39 -10.07 -3.18 17.71
CA PHE A 39 -8.60 -3.15 17.82
C PHE A 39 -7.98 -4.55 17.96
N GLY A 40 -8.63 -5.44 18.70
CA GLY A 40 -8.09 -6.78 18.95
C GLY A 40 -6.75 -6.74 19.69
N ARG A 41 -5.73 -7.43 19.15
CA ARG A 41 -4.40 -7.55 19.75
C ARG A 41 -3.43 -6.42 19.36
N GLU A 42 -3.82 -5.48 18.55
CA GLU A 42 -2.96 -4.35 18.15
C GLU A 42 -2.52 -3.50 19.36
N LEU A 43 -3.35 -3.45 20.41
CA LEU A 43 -3.02 -2.73 21.65
C LEU A 43 -2.10 -3.51 22.60
N ASP A 44 -1.76 -4.76 22.31
CA ASP A 44 -0.80 -5.54 23.12
C ASP A 44 0.66 -5.18 22.81
N GLY A 45 0.91 -4.44 21.73
CA GLY A 45 2.25 -4.07 21.25
C GLY A 45 2.68 -2.66 21.65
N SER A 46 3.61 -2.12 20.87
CA SER A 46 4.17 -0.78 21.09
C SER A 46 3.29 0.34 20.53
N GLU A 47 2.31 0.02 19.70
CA GLU A 47 1.39 0.97 19.14
C GLU A 47 0.26 1.28 20.13
N GLY A 48 0.01 2.56 20.36
CA GLY A 48 -1.13 3.01 21.13
C GLY A 48 -2.41 3.05 20.31
N ILE A 49 -3.46 3.63 20.87
CA ILE A 49 -4.72 3.88 20.14
C ILE A 49 -4.44 4.80 18.94
N HIS A 50 -4.81 4.36 17.76
CA HIS A 50 -4.57 5.06 16.50
C HIS A 50 -5.73 4.87 15.51
N CYS A 51 -5.72 5.55 14.41
CA CYS A 51 -6.66 5.42 13.29
C CYS A 51 -8.14 5.38 13.70
N LEU A 52 -8.55 6.18 14.72
CA LEU A 52 -9.95 6.23 15.13
C LEU A 52 -10.82 6.96 14.10
N GLU A 53 -12.03 6.48 13.90
CA GLU A 53 -13.06 7.11 13.03
C GLU A 53 -13.44 8.53 13.45
N THR A 54 -13.18 8.89 14.73
CA THR A 54 -13.41 10.23 15.27
C THR A 54 -12.23 11.18 15.11
N ASN A 55 -11.09 10.70 14.63
CA ASN A 55 -9.89 11.49 14.44
C ASN A 55 -9.73 11.85 12.97
N ARG A 56 -9.76 13.15 12.66
CA ARG A 56 -9.59 13.66 11.30
C ARG A 56 -8.27 13.22 10.64
N ASN A 57 -7.21 12.99 11.43
CA ASN A 57 -5.93 12.51 10.91
C ASN A 57 -5.98 11.04 10.43
N THR A 58 -7.10 10.34 10.62
CA THR A 58 -7.36 9.01 10.07
C THR A 58 -7.81 9.06 8.60
N GLU A 59 -8.22 10.21 8.11
CA GLU A 59 -8.61 10.40 6.71
C GLU A 59 -7.41 10.18 5.78
N ILE A 60 -7.69 9.65 4.58
CA ILE A 60 -6.68 9.56 3.53
C ILE A 60 -6.24 10.98 3.16
N ALA A 61 -4.94 11.21 3.02
CA ALA A 61 -4.36 12.47 2.57
C ALA A 61 -4.66 12.68 1.06
N ALA A 62 -5.94 12.88 0.74
CA ALA A 62 -6.50 12.80 -0.60
C ALA A 62 -5.82 13.76 -1.60
N ASP A 63 -5.53 14.98 -1.16
CA ASP A 63 -4.90 16.00 -2.00
C ASP A 63 -3.44 15.63 -2.31
N GLU A 64 -2.71 15.11 -1.32
CA GLU A 64 -1.30 14.74 -1.44
C GLU A 64 -1.11 13.52 -2.33
N VAL A 65 -1.96 12.49 -2.18
CA VAL A 65 -1.85 11.25 -2.95
C VAL A 65 -2.69 11.26 -4.23
N GLY A 66 -3.54 12.27 -4.42
CA GLY A 66 -4.37 12.42 -5.61
C GLY A 66 -5.50 11.42 -5.71
N LEU A 67 -6.17 11.17 -4.60
CA LEU A 67 -7.39 10.36 -4.60
C LEU A 67 -8.46 11.01 -5.47
N LEU A 68 -9.04 10.25 -6.39
CA LEU A 68 -10.14 10.68 -7.26
C LEU A 68 -11.45 9.93 -6.90
N PRO A 69 -12.62 10.50 -7.25
CA PRO A 69 -13.92 9.87 -6.95
C PRO A 69 -14.11 8.48 -7.54
N ASP A 70 -13.44 8.16 -8.64
CA ASP A 70 -13.53 6.87 -9.33
C ASP A 70 -12.50 5.84 -8.85
N ASP A 71 -11.59 6.20 -7.94
CA ASP A 71 -10.64 5.26 -7.35
C ASP A 71 -11.35 4.34 -6.34
N TYR A 72 -10.86 3.13 -6.22
CA TYR A 72 -11.38 2.20 -5.20
C TYR A 72 -10.83 2.59 -3.82
N VAL A 73 -11.69 2.60 -2.80
CA VAL A 73 -11.31 2.84 -1.41
C VAL A 73 -11.83 1.70 -0.54
N ILE A 74 -10.91 1.01 0.13
CA ILE A 74 -11.24 -0.11 1.04
C ILE A 74 -10.83 0.25 2.47
N GLN A 75 -11.77 0.17 3.40
CA GLN A 75 -11.48 0.30 4.82
C GLN A 75 -11.05 -1.03 5.40
N LYS A 76 -9.99 -1.03 6.19
CA LYS A 76 -9.48 -2.22 6.87
C LYS A 76 -9.35 -1.99 8.38
N ARG A 77 -9.34 -3.09 9.13
CA ARG A 77 -9.25 -3.13 10.59
C ARG A 77 -8.03 -3.92 11.07
N ARG A 78 -7.18 -4.36 10.16
CA ARG A 78 -5.96 -5.13 10.43
C ARG A 78 -4.88 -4.72 9.44
N TYR A 79 -3.66 -5.15 9.69
CA TYR A 79 -2.49 -4.72 8.92
C TYR A 79 -2.57 -5.12 7.46
N SER A 80 -2.78 -6.43 7.18
CA SER A 80 -2.92 -6.89 5.80
C SER A 80 -4.19 -6.36 5.15
N CYS A 81 -4.06 -5.92 3.90
CA CYS A 81 -5.18 -5.49 3.07
C CYS A 81 -6.15 -6.62 2.71
N PHE A 82 -5.71 -7.88 2.82
CA PHE A 82 -6.57 -9.06 2.56
C PHE A 82 -7.43 -9.44 3.77
N PHE A 83 -6.97 -9.12 5.00
CA PHE A 83 -7.62 -9.61 6.19
C PHE A 83 -8.96 -8.91 6.47
N GLY A 84 -10.05 -9.65 6.30
CA GLY A 84 -11.40 -9.16 6.62
C GLY A 84 -11.91 -8.05 5.71
N THR A 85 -11.39 -7.96 4.48
CA THR A 85 -11.83 -7.02 3.44
C THR A 85 -12.33 -7.78 2.21
N ASP A 86 -12.90 -7.06 1.27
CA ASP A 86 -13.30 -7.57 -0.05
C ASP A 86 -12.19 -7.44 -1.12
N PHE A 87 -10.95 -7.17 -0.70
CA PHE A 87 -9.84 -6.89 -1.61
C PHE A 87 -9.60 -8.01 -2.62
N GLU A 88 -9.59 -9.26 -2.20
CA GLU A 88 -9.39 -10.40 -3.11
C GLU A 88 -10.53 -10.53 -4.13
N ILE A 89 -11.76 -10.22 -3.74
CA ILE A 89 -12.91 -10.22 -4.65
C ILE A 89 -12.71 -9.14 -5.72
N LEU A 90 -12.28 -7.93 -5.30
CA LEU A 90 -12.00 -6.83 -6.20
C LEU A 90 -10.87 -7.18 -7.19
N LEU A 91 -9.75 -7.73 -6.71
CA LEU A 91 -8.62 -8.13 -7.55
C LEU A 91 -9.02 -9.14 -8.62
N LYS A 92 -9.83 -10.15 -8.25
CA LYS A 92 -10.38 -11.14 -9.19
C LYS A 92 -11.30 -10.49 -10.23
N GLY A 93 -12.13 -9.54 -9.80
CA GLY A 93 -13.00 -8.78 -10.70
C GLY A 93 -12.22 -7.94 -11.71
N LEU A 94 -11.13 -7.33 -11.26
CA LEU A 94 -10.20 -6.55 -12.10
C LEU A 94 -9.28 -7.43 -12.97
N LYS A 95 -9.22 -8.74 -12.70
CA LYS A 95 -8.38 -9.72 -13.43
C LYS A 95 -6.88 -9.35 -13.39
N VAL A 96 -6.43 -8.80 -12.29
CA VAL A 96 -5.02 -8.46 -12.09
C VAL A 96 -4.28 -9.65 -11.49
N ASP A 97 -3.00 -9.76 -11.80
CA ASP A 97 -2.07 -10.77 -11.29
C ASP A 97 -0.88 -10.14 -10.55
N THR A 98 -0.72 -8.84 -10.65
CA THR A 98 0.41 -8.08 -10.13
C THR A 98 -0.05 -6.90 -9.29
N LEU A 99 0.52 -6.75 -8.10
CA LEU A 99 0.26 -5.64 -7.18
C LEU A 99 1.50 -4.76 -7.05
N ILE A 100 1.29 -3.45 -7.11
CA ILE A 100 2.32 -2.45 -6.86
C ILE A 100 1.99 -1.76 -5.54
N LEU A 101 2.85 -1.88 -4.54
CA LEU A 101 2.60 -1.41 -3.18
C LEU A 101 3.39 -0.15 -2.87
N VAL A 102 2.69 0.85 -2.35
CA VAL A 102 3.24 2.10 -1.80
C VAL A 102 2.58 2.40 -0.44
N GLY A 103 3.14 3.30 0.36
CA GLY A 103 2.53 3.76 1.61
C GLY A 103 3.30 3.33 2.86
N GLY A 104 2.60 2.94 3.91
CA GLY A 104 3.22 2.63 5.21
C GLY A 104 2.32 1.81 6.14
N LEU A 105 2.89 1.18 7.15
CA LEU A 105 4.33 1.06 7.40
C LEU A 105 4.91 -0.11 6.61
N THR A 106 6.17 0.03 6.15
CA THR A 106 6.87 -1.00 5.36
C THR A 106 6.92 -2.35 6.07
N ASP A 107 7.21 -2.34 7.37
CA ASP A 107 7.38 -3.52 8.24
C ASP A 107 6.06 -4.02 8.85
N VAL A 108 4.95 -3.34 8.58
CA VAL A 108 3.62 -3.69 9.11
C VAL A 108 2.66 -3.89 7.93
N CYS A 109 1.83 -2.90 7.60
CA CYS A 109 0.75 -3.06 6.62
C CYS A 109 1.26 -3.48 5.23
N VAL A 110 2.35 -2.89 4.76
CA VAL A 110 2.94 -3.23 3.45
C VAL A 110 3.50 -4.65 3.46
N HIS A 111 4.27 -5.02 4.51
CA HIS A 111 4.87 -6.35 4.62
C HIS A 111 3.80 -7.45 4.69
N TYR A 112 2.83 -7.31 5.59
CA TYR A 112 1.78 -8.33 5.74
C TYR A 112 0.91 -8.44 4.49
N THR A 113 0.62 -7.33 3.82
CA THR A 113 -0.09 -7.35 2.53
C THR A 113 0.74 -8.04 1.44
N PHE A 114 2.06 -7.80 1.39
CA PHE A 114 2.96 -8.47 0.45
C PHE A 114 2.99 -9.98 0.67
N VAL A 115 3.11 -10.42 1.92
CA VAL A 115 3.13 -11.84 2.28
C VAL A 115 1.83 -12.52 1.89
N ASP A 116 0.68 -11.93 2.22
CA ASP A 116 -0.62 -12.49 1.86
C ASP A 116 -0.81 -12.51 0.33
N ALA A 117 -0.45 -11.43 -0.37
CA ALA A 117 -0.47 -11.40 -1.83
C ALA A 117 0.36 -12.54 -2.44
N HIS A 118 1.57 -12.75 -1.90
CA HIS A 118 2.44 -13.86 -2.32
C HIS A 118 1.79 -15.23 -2.10
N GLN A 119 1.12 -15.43 -0.95
CA GLN A 119 0.43 -16.69 -0.62
C GLN A 119 -0.86 -16.90 -1.45
N HIS A 120 -1.44 -15.83 -1.99
CA HIS A 120 -2.56 -15.85 -2.93
C HIS A 120 -2.12 -15.90 -4.40
N ASP A 121 -0.83 -16.21 -4.67
CA ASP A 121 -0.23 -16.35 -6.01
C ASP A 121 -0.18 -15.04 -6.84
N TYR A 122 -0.24 -13.86 -6.19
CA TYR A 122 -0.01 -12.59 -6.87
C TYR A 122 1.48 -12.27 -6.98
N PHE A 123 1.90 -11.75 -8.11
CA PHE A 123 3.15 -11.01 -8.20
C PHE A 123 3.03 -9.71 -7.39
N CYS A 124 4.05 -9.40 -6.60
CA CYS A 124 4.02 -8.22 -5.74
C CYS A 124 5.31 -7.42 -5.90
N ARG A 125 5.18 -6.11 -6.04
CA ARG A 125 6.30 -5.16 -6.13
C ARG A 125 6.08 -4.04 -5.13
N VAL A 126 7.01 -3.89 -4.21
CA VAL A 126 7.03 -2.76 -3.28
C VAL A 126 7.97 -1.68 -3.81
N ILE A 127 7.50 -0.44 -3.78
CA ILE A 127 8.28 0.70 -4.24
C ILE A 127 9.05 1.27 -3.05
N GLY A 128 10.31 0.85 -2.90
CA GLY A 128 11.13 1.08 -1.71
C GLY A 128 11.29 2.55 -1.32
N ASP A 129 11.31 3.47 -2.27
CA ASP A 129 11.39 4.91 -2.05
C ASP A 129 10.02 5.60 -1.91
N CYS A 130 8.92 4.83 -1.97
CA CYS A 130 7.53 5.27 -1.73
C CYS A 130 6.91 4.62 -0.49
N VAL A 131 7.68 3.88 0.32
CA VAL A 131 7.22 3.27 1.57
C VAL A 131 8.03 3.75 2.77
N THR A 132 7.45 3.70 3.96
CA THR A 132 8.09 4.12 5.21
C THR A 132 7.82 3.11 6.32
N GLY A 133 8.84 2.72 7.08
CA GLY A 133 8.72 1.79 8.21
C GLY A 133 8.71 2.47 9.57
N SER A 134 8.47 1.69 10.62
CA SER A 134 8.52 2.14 12.01
C SER A 134 9.91 2.61 12.44
N SER A 135 10.94 2.03 11.83
CA SER A 135 12.35 2.44 11.97
C SER A 135 13.11 2.12 10.68
N LEU A 136 14.29 2.72 10.49
CA LEU A 136 15.14 2.42 9.34
C LEU A 136 15.59 0.95 9.32
N GLY A 137 15.87 0.37 10.50
CA GLY A 137 16.24 -1.04 10.62
C GLY A 137 15.10 -1.98 10.21
N ALA A 138 13.90 -1.74 10.71
CA ALA A 138 12.70 -2.52 10.38
C ALA A 138 12.34 -2.37 8.88
N HIS A 139 12.39 -1.15 8.36
CA HIS A 139 12.19 -0.88 6.93
C HIS A 139 13.13 -1.71 6.04
N ASN A 140 14.44 -1.64 6.29
CA ASN A 140 15.43 -2.35 5.48
C ASN A 140 15.30 -3.88 5.60
N ALA A 141 15.01 -4.39 6.80
CA ALA A 141 14.81 -5.82 7.04
C ALA A 141 13.58 -6.33 6.27
N SER A 142 12.48 -5.57 6.28
CA SER A 142 11.26 -5.93 5.56
C SER A 142 11.42 -5.89 4.05
N LEU A 143 12.10 -4.88 3.50
CA LEU A 143 12.43 -4.85 2.08
C LEU A 143 13.28 -6.07 1.68
N SER A 144 14.29 -6.43 2.49
CA SER A 144 15.11 -7.61 2.24
C SER A 144 14.29 -8.92 2.27
N ALA A 145 13.33 -9.03 3.20
CA ALA A 145 12.44 -10.19 3.28
C ALA A 145 11.51 -10.29 2.06
N MET A 146 10.95 -9.18 1.61
CA MET A 146 10.10 -9.14 0.41
C MET A 146 10.88 -9.48 -0.86
N GLU A 147 12.12 -8.99 -1.01
CA GLU A 147 13.00 -9.36 -2.13
C GLU A 147 13.38 -10.85 -2.10
N TYR A 148 13.55 -11.45 -0.92
CA TYR A 148 13.78 -12.87 -0.77
C TYR A 148 12.60 -13.73 -1.23
N LEU A 149 11.37 -13.32 -0.90
CA LEU A 149 10.15 -14.03 -1.29
C LEU A 149 9.89 -13.97 -2.79
N GLN A 150 10.13 -12.82 -3.41
CA GLN A 150 9.93 -12.64 -4.85
C GLN A 150 11.10 -11.85 -5.44
N THR A 151 11.89 -12.51 -6.28
CA THR A 151 12.99 -11.85 -7.01
C THR A 151 12.48 -10.62 -7.76
N GLY A 152 13.08 -9.47 -7.47
CA GLY A 152 12.61 -8.19 -7.99
C GLY A 152 11.34 -7.69 -7.29
N GLY A 153 11.06 -8.17 -6.08
CA GLY A 153 9.98 -7.69 -5.23
C GLY A 153 10.13 -6.23 -4.80
N VAL A 154 11.39 -5.74 -4.73
CA VAL A 154 11.69 -4.34 -4.42
C VAL A 154 12.04 -3.58 -5.70
N ARG A 155 11.41 -2.43 -5.91
CA ARG A 155 11.63 -1.55 -7.05
C ARG A 155 11.73 -0.09 -6.61
N THR A 156 12.24 0.77 -7.48
CA THR A 156 12.20 2.22 -7.32
C THR A 156 11.02 2.84 -8.05
N SER A 157 10.59 4.03 -7.62
CA SER A 157 9.56 4.80 -8.31
C SER A 157 9.91 5.05 -9.78
N THR A 158 11.16 5.39 -10.07
CA THR A 158 11.66 5.66 -11.44
C THR A 158 11.52 4.43 -12.35
N GLU A 159 11.88 3.23 -11.84
CA GLU A 159 11.76 1.98 -12.62
C GLU A 159 10.32 1.68 -12.97
N VAL A 160 9.41 1.81 -12.01
CA VAL A 160 8.01 1.46 -12.19
C VAL A 160 7.28 2.47 -13.06
N ILE A 161 7.54 3.77 -12.90
CA ILE A 161 6.98 4.81 -13.79
C ILE A 161 7.36 4.53 -15.24
N LYS A 162 8.64 4.23 -15.50
CA LYS A 162 9.09 3.89 -16.86
C LYS A 162 8.37 2.65 -17.43
N GLN A 163 8.11 1.64 -16.60
CA GLN A 163 7.37 0.46 -17.04
C GLN A 163 5.91 0.78 -17.37
N PHE A 164 5.25 1.62 -16.57
CA PHE A 164 3.88 2.07 -16.85
C PHE A 164 3.78 2.89 -18.14
N GLU A 165 4.74 3.76 -18.41
CA GLU A 165 4.82 4.51 -19.68
C GLU A 165 4.93 3.58 -20.90
N MET A 166 5.77 2.53 -20.79
CA MET A 166 5.91 1.53 -21.86
C MET A 166 4.63 0.71 -22.04
N PHE A 167 3.99 0.30 -20.95
CA PHE A 167 2.73 -0.47 -20.97
C PHE A 167 1.59 0.33 -21.59
N GLY A 168 1.45 1.61 -21.24
CA GLY A 168 0.44 2.49 -21.81
C GLY A 168 0.60 2.72 -23.33
N GLN A 169 1.84 2.69 -23.85
CA GLN A 169 2.10 2.83 -25.29
C GLN A 169 1.74 1.57 -26.10
N THR A 170 1.75 0.40 -25.49
CA THR A 170 1.46 -0.87 -26.18
C THR A 170 -0.03 -1.21 -26.20
N ASN A 171 -0.85 -0.55 -25.39
CA ASN A 171 -2.28 -0.81 -25.27
C ASN A 171 -3.17 0.30 -25.90
N ASN A 172 -2.57 1.34 -26.47
CA ASN A 172 -3.21 2.36 -27.29
C ASN A 172 -2.95 2.10 -28.78
#